data_f790e8929c10db8eccf6ea65b011a53b
#
_entry.id   f790e8929c10db8eccf6ea65b011a53b
#
_cell.length_a   1.000
_cell.length_b   1.000
_cell.length_c   1.000
_cell.angle_alpha   90.00
_cell.angle_beta   90.00
_cell.angle_gamma   90.00
#
_symmetry.space_group_name_H-M   'P 1'
#
loop_
_entity.id
_entity.type
_entity.pdbx_description
1 polymer ?
#
loop_
_entity_poly.entity_id
_entity_poly.type
_entity_poly.pdbx_seq_one_letter_code
_entity_poly.pdbx_strand_id
1 'polypeptide(L)'
;MAPRVVVFMAQGFEEMELTITVDILRRAGVEAVIAGLVAEIGPVTGSRGIKMLPDITLEQVDPQQFNMAVLPGGIEGTRNLGESDKLLQLLKAMHKAGKKLAAICAAPAVLVKAGLLQDRRATSHPAAAGHMLGACYCEDRVVIDGNITTSRAAGTTFEFAFALVEQLVSQSAVAEVNKGVLAKI
;
A
#
# COMPACT_ATOMS: atom_id res chain seq x y z
N MET A 1 2.29 -0.77 -22.14
CA MET A 1 3.29 -0.34 -21.14
C MET A 1 3.03 -1.11 -19.85
N ALA A 2 4.07 -1.49 -19.12
CA ALA A 2 3.92 -2.14 -17.82
C ALA A 2 3.17 -1.22 -16.85
N PRO A 3 2.29 -1.76 -15.97
CA PRO A 3 1.69 -0.97 -14.93
C PRO A 3 2.75 -0.42 -13.97
N ARG A 4 2.55 0.81 -13.47
CA ARG A 4 3.43 1.47 -12.51
C ARG A 4 2.74 1.66 -11.16
N VAL A 5 3.41 1.32 -10.09
CA VAL A 5 2.90 1.43 -8.71
C VAL A 5 3.88 2.22 -7.87
N VAL A 6 3.39 3.20 -7.11
CA VAL A 6 4.17 3.84 -6.06
C VAL A 6 3.83 3.21 -4.71
N VAL A 7 4.86 2.79 -3.98
CA VAL A 7 4.75 2.25 -2.60
C VAL A 7 5.40 3.25 -1.66
N PHE A 8 4.62 3.85 -0.77
CA PHE A 8 5.12 4.90 0.12
C PHE A 8 5.80 4.32 1.35
N MET A 9 7.01 4.79 1.65
CA MET A 9 7.81 4.36 2.78
C MET A 9 8.10 5.53 3.71
N ALA A 10 7.70 5.42 4.97
CA ALA A 10 8.01 6.39 6.02
C ALA A 10 8.78 5.71 7.16
N GLN A 11 9.51 6.50 7.96
CA GLN A 11 10.15 6.00 9.19
C GLN A 11 9.15 5.18 10.01
N GLY A 12 9.54 3.98 10.44
CA GLY A 12 8.68 3.04 11.17
C GLY A 12 7.72 2.23 10.29
N PHE A 13 7.95 2.13 8.97
CA PHE A 13 7.19 1.25 8.09
C PHE A 13 7.28 -0.22 8.53
N GLU A 14 6.30 -1.05 8.19
CA GLU A 14 6.37 -2.49 8.45
C GLU A 14 7.11 -3.19 7.31
N GLU A 15 8.19 -3.87 7.64
CA GLU A 15 9.19 -4.38 6.70
C GLU A 15 8.65 -5.49 5.79
N MET A 16 7.89 -6.44 6.35
CA MET A 16 7.31 -7.54 5.56
C MET A 16 6.26 -7.02 4.59
N GLU A 17 5.42 -6.08 5.04
CA GLU A 17 4.34 -5.53 4.23
C GLU A 17 4.89 -4.76 3.02
N LEU A 18 5.94 -3.96 3.21
CA LEU A 18 6.58 -3.25 2.12
C LEU A 18 7.32 -4.22 1.19
N THR A 19 8.18 -5.07 1.76
CA THR A 19 9.09 -5.91 0.96
C THR A 19 8.33 -6.96 0.15
N ILE A 20 7.39 -7.69 0.77
CA ILE A 20 6.59 -8.71 0.08
C ILE A 20 5.76 -8.06 -1.03
N THR A 21 5.12 -6.92 -0.74
CA THR A 21 4.30 -6.23 -1.75
C THR A 21 5.14 -5.81 -2.95
N VAL A 22 6.29 -5.17 -2.73
CA VAL A 22 7.18 -4.73 -3.81
C VAL A 22 7.75 -5.92 -4.60
N ASP A 23 8.22 -6.98 -3.91
CA ASP A 23 8.78 -8.16 -4.56
C ASP A 23 7.74 -8.86 -5.45
N ILE A 24 6.53 -9.10 -4.95
CA ILE A 24 5.45 -9.75 -5.71
C ILE A 24 5.05 -8.91 -6.93
N LEU A 25 4.90 -7.60 -6.78
CA LEU A 25 4.59 -6.71 -7.90
C LEU A 25 5.69 -6.74 -8.97
N ARG A 26 6.96 -6.66 -8.56
CA ARG A 26 8.10 -6.71 -9.49
C ARG A 26 8.20 -8.07 -10.20
N ARG A 27 7.95 -9.19 -9.52
CA ARG A 27 7.86 -10.53 -10.14
C ARG A 27 6.77 -10.62 -11.20
N ALA A 28 5.66 -9.91 -11.04
CA ALA A 28 4.57 -9.83 -12.00
C ALA A 28 4.83 -8.88 -13.18
N GLY A 29 6.03 -8.29 -13.29
CA GLY A 29 6.39 -7.33 -14.32
C GLY A 29 5.82 -5.92 -14.10
N VAL A 30 5.33 -5.62 -12.90
CA VAL A 30 4.89 -4.28 -12.50
C VAL A 30 6.10 -3.44 -12.11
N GLU A 31 6.18 -2.20 -12.59
CA GLU A 31 7.20 -1.23 -12.13
C GLU A 31 6.79 -0.68 -10.76
N ALA A 32 7.20 -1.36 -9.69
CA ALA A 32 6.96 -0.92 -8.33
C ALA A 32 8.11 -0.01 -7.86
N VAL A 33 7.79 1.25 -7.57
CA VAL A 33 8.72 2.31 -7.15
C VAL A 33 8.48 2.62 -5.68
N ILE A 34 9.52 2.55 -4.86
CA ILE A 34 9.45 2.91 -3.44
C ILE A 34 9.71 4.41 -3.31
N ALA A 35 8.72 5.15 -2.82
CA ALA A 35 8.82 6.58 -2.56
C ALA A 35 8.96 6.84 -1.05
N GLY A 36 10.09 7.39 -0.64
CA GLY A 36 10.35 7.73 0.76
C GLY A 36 9.76 9.07 1.16
N LEU A 37 9.16 9.15 2.36
CA LEU A 37 8.82 10.41 3.02
C LEU A 37 10.09 11.01 3.66
N VAL A 38 11.05 11.36 2.83
CA VAL A 38 12.37 11.91 3.20
C VAL A 38 12.71 13.08 2.30
N ALA A 39 13.49 14.03 2.80
CA ALA A 39 13.96 15.17 2.00
C ALA A 39 14.99 14.75 0.95
N GLU A 40 15.87 13.81 1.31
CA GLU A 40 16.92 13.26 0.47
C GLU A 40 16.91 11.72 0.57
N ILE A 41 17.38 11.04 -0.49
CA ILE A 41 17.48 9.58 -0.50
C ILE A 41 18.52 9.14 0.53
N GLY A 42 18.06 8.40 1.51
CA GLY A 42 18.85 7.86 2.60
C GLY A 42 18.14 6.69 3.26
N PRO A 43 18.82 5.97 4.18
CA PRO A 43 18.23 4.80 4.83
C PRO A 43 17.03 5.20 5.70
N VAL A 44 15.89 4.57 5.46
CA VAL A 44 14.69 4.66 6.29
C VAL A 44 14.63 3.40 7.16
N THR A 45 14.41 3.58 8.45
CA THR A 45 14.37 2.47 9.41
C THR A 45 12.93 2.00 9.59
N GLY A 46 12.68 0.73 9.40
CA GLY A 46 11.39 0.10 9.63
C GLY A 46 11.09 -0.17 11.11
N SER A 47 9.91 -0.67 11.38
CA SER A 47 9.36 -0.91 12.73
C SER A 47 10.12 -1.97 13.53
N ARG A 48 10.90 -2.81 12.87
CA ARG A 48 11.75 -3.85 13.48
C ARG A 48 13.25 -3.58 13.29
N GLY A 49 13.62 -2.37 12.85
CA GLY A 49 14.99 -1.93 12.74
C GLY A 49 15.70 -2.25 11.42
N ILE A 50 15.00 -2.87 10.46
CA ILE A 50 15.57 -3.09 9.11
C ILE A 50 15.60 -1.75 8.37
N LYS A 51 16.76 -1.44 7.78
CA LYS A 51 16.96 -0.21 7.02
C LYS A 51 16.84 -0.50 5.53
N MET A 52 16.06 0.33 4.83
CA MET A 52 15.87 0.25 3.39
C MET A 52 16.06 1.62 2.75
N LEU A 53 16.49 1.62 1.48
CA LEU A 53 16.59 2.83 0.68
C LEU A 53 15.35 2.97 -0.20
N PRO A 54 14.71 4.14 -0.26
CA PRO A 54 13.70 4.42 -1.28
C PRO A 54 14.35 4.59 -2.66
N ASP A 55 13.59 4.32 -3.71
CA ASP A 55 14.00 4.59 -5.10
C ASP A 55 13.95 6.09 -5.41
N ILE A 56 12.93 6.78 -4.88
CA ILE A 56 12.71 8.24 -5.05
C ILE A 56 12.20 8.86 -3.75
N THR A 57 12.17 10.19 -3.66
CA THR A 57 11.51 10.92 -2.57
C THR A 57 10.04 11.18 -2.90
N LEU A 58 9.21 11.49 -1.87
CA LEU A 58 7.82 11.91 -2.07
C LEU A 58 7.72 13.14 -2.99
N GLU A 59 8.71 14.06 -2.94
CA GLU A 59 8.74 15.25 -3.77
C GLU A 59 8.83 14.95 -5.27
N GLN A 60 9.42 13.81 -5.64
CA GLN A 60 9.61 13.38 -7.03
C GLN A 60 8.43 12.58 -7.58
N VAL A 61 7.40 12.31 -6.76
CA VAL A 61 6.23 11.55 -7.21
C VAL A 61 5.31 12.42 -8.05
N ASP A 62 5.19 12.11 -9.35
CA ASP A 62 4.13 12.60 -10.22
C ASP A 62 2.98 11.57 -10.24
N PRO A 63 1.81 11.88 -9.63
CA PRO A 63 0.70 10.92 -9.54
C PRO A 63 0.14 10.50 -10.90
N GLN A 64 0.37 11.27 -11.96
CA GLN A 64 -0.10 10.92 -13.30
C GLN A 64 0.62 9.70 -13.86
N GLN A 65 1.86 9.50 -13.47
CA GLN A 65 2.71 8.40 -13.95
C GLN A 65 2.39 7.04 -13.34
N PHE A 66 1.55 6.98 -12.29
CA PHE A 66 1.24 5.74 -11.58
C PHE A 66 -0.21 5.29 -11.79
N ASN A 67 -0.40 3.98 -11.84
CA ASN A 67 -1.69 3.32 -11.92
C ASN A 67 -2.28 3.07 -10.53
N MET A 68 -1.41 2.91 -9.51
CA MET A 68 -1.78 2.58 -8.14
C MET A 68 -0.80 3.21 -7.13
N ALA A 69 -1.33 3.58 -5.96
CA ALA A 69 -0.56 3.93 -4.77
C ALA A 69 -0.80 2.90 -3.67
N VAL A 70 0.27 2.50 -2.97
CA VAL A 70 0.24 1.51 -1.89
C VAL A 70 0.84 2.09 -0.62
N LEU A 71 0.15 1.86 0.50
CA LEU A 71 0.53 2.28 1.85
C LEU A 71 0.80 1.04 2.72
N PRO A 72 2.05 0.67 2.99
CA PRO A 72 2.39 -0.30 4.03
C PRO A 72 2.04 0.24 5.40
N GLY A 73 1.86 -0.64 6.36
CA GLY A 73 1.58 -0.26 7.74
C GLY A 73 2.84 -0.01 8.56
N GLY A 74 2.79 -0.47 9.81
CA GLY A 74 3.67 -0.04 10.89
C GLY A 74 3.02 1.13 11.63
N ILE A 75 2.98 1.08 12.97
CA ILE A 75 2.26 2.11 13.75
C ILE A 75 2.86 3.51 13.52
N GLU A 76 4.17 3.63 13.67
CA GLU A 76 4.89 4.89 13.44
C GLU A 76 4.86 5.28 11.95
N GLY A 77 5.08 4.32 11.04
CA GLY A 77 5.00 4.55 9.60
C GLY A 77 3.65 5.11 9.18
N THR A 78 2.56 4.50 9.65
CA THR A 78 1.19 4.97 9.40
C THR A 78 0.94 6.38 9.93
N ARG A 79 1.44 6.69 11.15
CA ARG A 79 1.35 8.04 11.71
C ARG A 79 2.05 9.05 10.80
N ASN A 80 3.30 8.77 10.44
CA ASN A 80 4.10 9.66 9.59
C ASN A 80 3.48 9.86 8.20
N LEU A 81 2.95 8.78 7.57
CA LEU A 81 2.18 8.87 6.34
C LEU A 81 0.95 9.77 6.51
N GLY A 82 0.20 9.57 7.59
CA GLY A 82 -1.02 10.34 7.87
C GLY A 82 -0.76 11.81 8.25
N GLU A 83 0.42 12.18 8.69
CA GLU A 83 0.82 13.57 9.01
C GLU A 83 1.31 14.34 7.77
N SER A 84 1.55 13.67 6.64
CA SER A 84 1.99 14.31 5.40
C SER A 84 0.80 14.86 4.60
N ASP A 85 0.54 16.15 4.70
CA ASP A 85 -0.50 16.82 3.90
C ASP A 85 -0.29 16.62 2.39
N LYS A 86 0.96 16.64 1.94
CA LYS A 86 1.30 16.38 0.54
C LYS A 86 0.86 14.98 0.11
N LEU A 87 1.14 13.95 0.91
CA LEU A 87 0.70 12.59 0.61
C LEU A 87 -0.83 12.49 0.60
N LEU A 88 -1.51 13.08 1.58
CA LEU A 88 -2.98 13.06 1.63
C LEU A 88 -3.60 13.73 0.39
N GLN A 89 -3.05 14.85 -0.07
CA GLN A 89 -3.49 15.51 -1.30
C GLN A 89 -3.22 14.66 -2.54
N LEU A 90 -2.05 14.00 -2.62
CA LEU A 90 -1.68 13.11 -3.71
C LEU A 90 -2.65 11.92 -3.80
N LEU A 91 -2.97 11.28 -2.67
CA LEU A 91 -3.94 10.17 -2.62
C LEU A 91 -5.33 10.61 -3.10
N LYS A 92 -5.80 11.80 -2.66
CA LYS A 92 -7.07 12.38 -3.14
C LYS A 92 -7.05 12.64 -4.65
N ALA A 93 -5.95 13.19 -5.17
CA ALA A 93 -5.79 13.45 -6.60
C ALA A 93 -5.80 12.15 -7.42
N MET A 94 -5.09 11.12 -6.97
CA MET A 94 -5.09 9.81 -7.60
C MET A 94 -6.47 9.16 -7.58
N HIS A 95 -7.16 9.21 -6.44
CA HIS A 95 -8.52 8.68 -6.31
C HIS A 95 -9.50 9.38 -7.28
N LYS A 96 -9.46 10.72 -7.32
CA LYS A 96 -10.29 11.52 -8.23
C LYS A 96 -10.02 11.21 -9.71
N ALA A 97 -8.77 10.86 -10.03
CA ALA A 97 -8.37 10.45 -11.39
C ALA A 97 -8.71 8.97 -11.70
N GLY A 98 -9.45 8.27 -10.82
CA GLY A 98 -9.82 6.86 -11.00
C GLY A 98 -8.65 5.88 -10.80
N LYS A 99 -7.50 6.33 -10.30
CA LYS A 99 -6.36 5.47 -9.99
C LYS A 99 -6.69 4.57 -8.79
N LYS A 100 -6.01 3.44 -8.70
CA LYS A 100 -6.19 2.50 -7.60
C LYS A 100 -5.40 2.94 -6.37
N LEU A 101 -5.97 2.69 -5.19
CA LEU A 101 -5.32 2.90 -3.90
C LEU A 101 -5.32 1.60 -3.11
N ALA A 102 -4.25 1.32 -2.39
CA ALA A 102 -4.18 0.15 -1.55
C ALA A 102 -3.49 0.47 -0.21
N ALA A 103 -3.97 -0.14 0.87
CA ALA A 103 -3.41 0.06 2.19
C ALA A 103 -3.53 -1.21 3.03
N ILE A 104 -2.51 -1.51 3.84
CA ILE A 104 -2.50 -2.70 4.68
C ILE A 104 -2.24 -2.36 6.14
N CYS A 105 -2.71 -3.22 7.05
CA CYS A 105 -2.43 -3.18 8.48
C CYS A 105 -3.03 -1.92 9.16
N ALA A 106 -2.21 -1.02 9.66
CA ALA A 106 -2.67 0.24 10.24
C ALA A 106 -2.93 1.33 9.16
N ALA A 107 -2.33 1.21 7.98
CA ALA A 107 -2.36 2.23 6.94
C ALA A 107 -3.74 2.56 6.33
N PRO A 108 -4.78 1.70 6.36
CA PRO A 108 -6.14 2.11 5.98
C PRO A 108 -6.65 3.34 6.73
N ALA A 109 -6.17 3.58 7.96
CA ALA A 109 -6.47 4.80 8.72
C ALA A 109 -6.01 6.10 8.01
N VAL A 110 -4.95 6.02 7.17
CA VAL A 110 -4.50 7.16 6.34
C VAL A 110 -5.54 7.47 5.27
N LEU A 111 -6.14 6.44 4.66
CA LEU A 111 -7.22 6.62 3.68
C LEU A 111 -8.48 7.19 4.34
N VAL A 112 -8.80 6.80 5.59
CA VAL A 112 -9.88 7.44 6.38
C VAL A 112 -9.57 8.92 6.58
N LYS A 113 -8.36 9.25 7.03
CA LYS A 113 -7.94 10.65 7.23
C LYS A 113 -8.00 11.48 5.94
N ALA A 114 -7.74 10.85 4.79
CA ALA A 114 -7.91 11.46 3.48
C ALA A 114 -9.39 11.59 3.04
N GLY A 115 -10.37 11.06 3.80
CA GLY A 115 -11.80 11.06 3.47
C GLY A 115 -12.17 10.12 2.32
N LEU A 116 -11.38 9.06 2.10
CA LEU A 116 -11.52 8.17 0.95
C LEU A 116 -12.27 6.86 1.26
N LEU A 117 -12.55 6.58 2.55
CA LEU A 117 -13.23 5.35 2.97
C LEU A 117 -14.66 5.59 3.51
N GLN A 118 -15.21 6.81 3.35
CA GLN A 118 -16.58 7.07 3.78
C GLN A 118 -17.56 6.14 3.05
N ASP A 119 -18.38 5.40 3.82
CA ASP A 119 -19.39 4.43 3.37
C ASP A 119 -18.87 3.29 2.48
N ARG A 120 -17.52 3.05 2.49
CA ARG A 120 -16.87 1.96 1.75
C ARG A 120 -16.55 0.79 2.65
N ARG A 121 -16.67 -0.42 2.10
CA ARG A 121 -16.15 -1.62 2.77
C ARG A 121 -14.62 -1.53 2.87
N ALA A 122 -14.12 -1.77 4.07
CA ALA A 122 -12.68 -1.75 4.32
C ALA A 122 -12.32 -2.63 5.52
N THR A 123 -11.07 -3.07 5.54
CA THR A 123 -10.47 -3.79 6.67
C THR A 123 -9.17 -3.12 7.10
N SER A 124 -8.69 -3.46 8.29
CA SER A 124 -7.43 -3.01 8.84
C SER A 124 -6.90 -4.01 9.87
N HIS A 125 -5.73 -3.76 10.42
CA HIS A 125 -5.27 -4.46 11.61
C HIS A 125 -6.29 -4.25 12.76
N PRO A 126 -6.61 -5.30 13.56
CA PRO A 126 -7.59 -5.16 14.65
C PRO A 126 -7.30 -4.00 15.60
N ALA A 127 -6.03 -3.75 15.93
CA ALA A 127 -5.64 -2.62 16.77
C ALA A 127 -5.90 -1.24 16.14
N ALA A 128 -6.10 -1.17 14.82
CA ALA A 128 -6.43 0.06 14.10
C ALA A 128 -7.94 0.21 13.80
N ALA A 129 -8.77 -0.78 14.18
CA ALA A 129 -10.20 -0.77 13.89
C ALA A 129 -10.91 0.49 14.42
N GLY A 130 -10.49 1.00 15.59
CA GLY A 130 -11.01 2.25 16.15
C GLY A 130 -10.73 3.51 15.33
N HIS A 131 -9.81 3.45 14.38
CA HIS A 131 -9.49 4.55 13.46
C HIS A 131 -10.22 4.46 12.11
N MET A 132 -11.03 3.41 11.89
CA MET A 132 -11.77 3.19 10.64
C MET A 132 -13.13 3.91 10.60
N LEU A 133 -13.17 5.13 11.13
CA LEU A 133 -14.38 5.93 11.25
C LEU A 133 -14.99 6.24 9.88
N GLY A 134 -16.29 6.01 9.73
CA GLY A 134 -17.05 6.24 8.49
C GLY A 134 -16.92 5.11 7.47
N ALA A 135 -16.01 4.14 7.64
CA ALA A 135 -15.95 2.96 6.80
C ALA A 135 -16.94 1.87 7.24
N CYS A 136 -17.46 1.10 6.29
CA CYS A 136 -18.15 -0.15 6.55
C CYS A 136 -17.12 -1.23 6.87
N TYR A 137 -16.65 -1.25 8.13
CA TYR A 137 -15.57 -2.11 8.57
C TYR A 137 -15.94 -3.59 8.52
N CYS A 138 -15.05 -4.41 7.97
CA CYS A 138 -15.18 -5.86 7.95
C CYS A 138 -13.84 -6.55 8.29
N GLU A 139 -13.88 -7.86 8.54
CA GLU A 139 -12.73 -8.61 9.02
C GLU A 139 -12.11 -9.53 7.96
N ASP A 140 -12.54 -9.39 6.71
CA ASP A 140 -11.95 -10.13 5.60
C ASP A 140 -10.46 -9.83 5.46
N ARG A 141 -9.67 -10.84 5.09
CA ARG A 141 -8.20 -10.71 4.99
C ARG A 141 -7.77 -9.69 3.93
N VAL A 142 -8.53 -9.59 2.83
CA VAL A 142 -8.41 -8.57 1.78
C VAL A 142 -9.80 -8.10 1.42
N VAL A 143 -9.99 -6.79 1.32
CA VAL A 143 -11.24 -6.15 0.89
C VAL A 143 -10.96 -5.27 -0.30
N ILE A 144 -11.72 -5.48 -1.38
CA ILE A 144 -11.70 -4.63 -2.57
C ILE A 144 -13.06 -3.95 -2.64
N ASP A 145 -13.07 -2.62 -2.66
CA ASP A 145 -14.26 -1.80 -2.87
C ASP A 145 -13.96 -0.73 -3.92
N GLY A 146 -14.47 -0.93 -5.13
CA GLY A 146 -14.19 -0.08 -6.26
C GLY A 146 -12.70 -0.04 -6.60
N ASN A 147 -12.09 1.13 -6.48
CA ASN A 147 -10.66 1.33 -6.74
C ASN A 147 -9.79 1.33 -5.47
N ILE A 148 -10.33 0.91 -4.33
CA ILE A 148 -9.59 0.83 -3.06
C ILE A 148 -9.48 -0.62 -2.60
N THR A 149 -8.26 -1.04 -2.24
CA THR A 149 -7.96 -2.36 -1.67
C THR A 149 -7.38 -2.18 -0.27
N THR A 150 -7.94 -2.88 0.71
CA THR A 150 -7.41 -2.88 2.08
C THR A 150 -7.12 -4.30 2.56
N SER A 151 -6.15 -4.44 3.49
CA SER A 151 -5.80 -5.74 4.07
C SER A 151 -5.41 -5.60 5.55
N ARG A 152 -5.30 -6.74 6.26
CA ARG A 152 -5.27 -6.71 7.73
C ARG A 152 -3.90 -6.55 8.37
N ALA A 153 -2.90 -7.30 7.94
CA ALA A 153 -1.63 -7.35 8.67
C ALA A 153 -0.53 -8.02 7.84
N ALA A 154 0.68 -8.03 8.37
CA ALA A 154 1.84 -8.69 7.76
C ALA A 154 1.55 -10.15 7.33
N GLY A 155 0.78 -10.90 8.11
CA GLY A 155 0.37 -12.27 7.76
C GLY A 155 -0.66 -12.38 6.63
N THR A 156 -1.18 -11.28 6.09
CA THR A 156 -2.08 -11.24 4.91
C THR A 156 -1.43 -10.58 3.71
N THR A 157 -0.11 -10.29 3.77
CA THR A 157 0.56 -9.49 2.74
C THR A 157 0.65 -10.22 1.40
N PHE A 158 0.80 -11.55 1.39
CA PHE A 158 0.80 -12.30 0.13
C PHE A 158 -0.54 -12.21 -0.59
N GLU A 159 -1.66 -12.46 0.13
CA GLU A 159 -3.00 -12.33 -0.46
C GLU A 159 -3.26 -10.90 -0.95
N PHE A 160 -2.84 -9.90 -0.16
CA PHE A 160 -2.92 -8.49 -0.54
C PHE A 160 -2.14 -8.22 -1.82
N ALA A 161 -0.85 -8.57 -1.88
CA ALA A 161 0.00 -8.33 -3.04
C ALA A 161 -0.51 -9.04 -4.30
N PHE A 162 -0.99 -10.29 -4.17
CA PHE A 162 -1.59 -11.02 -5.28
C PHE A 162 -2.91 -10.39 -5.76
N ALA A 163 -3.74 -9.87 -4.85
CA ALA A 163 -4.93 -9.11 -5.24
C ALA A 163 -4.58 -7.84 -6.02
N LEU A 164 -3.44 -7.18 -5.72
CA LEU A 164 -2.96 -6.04 -6.50
C LEU A 164 -2.45 -6.48 -7.88
N VAL A 165 -1.73 -7.60 -7.97
CA VAL A 165 -1.28 -8.18 -9.25
C VAL A 165 -2.48 -8.54 -10.14
N GLU A 166 -3.50 -9.19 -9.57
CA GLU A 166 -4.72 -9.53 -10.31
C GLU A 166 -5.39 -8.31 -10.91
N GLN A 167 -5.49 -7.23 -10.14
CA GLN A 167 -6.13 -5.97 -10.56
C GLN A 167 -5.32 -5.19 -11.59
N LEU A 168 -3.99 -5.33 -11.62
CA LEU A 168 -3.09 -4.57 -12.49
C LEU A 168 -2.68 -5.34 -13.74
N VAL A 169 -2.63 -6.66 -13.64
CA VAL A 169 -2.12 -7.55 -14.70
C VAL A 169 -3.19 -8.59 -15.02
N SER A 170 -3.28 -9.69 -14.25
CA SER A 170 -4.28 -10.75 -14.43
C SER A 170 -4.17 -11.84 -13.36
N GLN A 171 -5.20 -12.69 -13.27
CA GLN A 171 -5.17 -13.89 -12.43
C GLN A 171 -4.11 -14.91 -12.92
N SER A 172 -3.84 -14.99 -14.21
CA SER A 172 -2.79 -15.86 -14.73
C SER A 172 -1.39 -15.41 -14.30
N ALA A 173 -1.16 -14.09 -14.18
CA ALA A 173 0.08 -13.56 -13.64
C ALA A 173 0.27 -13.92 -12.16
N VAL A 174 -0.81 -13.91 -11.36
CA VAL A 174 -0.79 -14.39 -9.96
C VAL A 174 -0.33 -15.85 -9.90
N ALA A 175 -0.94 -16.72 -10.72
CA ALA A 175 -0.59 -18.13 -10.75
C ALA A 175 0.89 -18.36 -11.17
N GLU A 176 1.38 -17.59 -12.14
CA GLU A 176 2.77 -17.70 -12.61
C GLU A 176 3.76 -17.24 -11.53
N VAL A 177 3.53 -16.09 -10.89
CA VAL A 177 4.38 -15.60 -9.79
C VAL A 177 4.36 -16.58 -8.62
N ASN A 178 3.21 -17.16 -8.30
CA ASN A 178 3.09 -18.06 -7.15
C ASN A 178 3.81 -19.42 -7.36
N LYS A 179 4.07 -19.85 -8.59
CA LYS A 179 4.93 -21.04 -8.84
C LYS A 179 6.34 -20.87 -8.24
N GLY A 180 6.88 -19.65 -8.25
CA GLY A 180 8.21 -19.36 -7.69
C GLY A 180 8.19 -18.93 -6.22
N VAL A 181 7.05 -18.43 -5.74
CA VAL A 181 6.90 -17.93 -4.36
C VAL A 181 6.38 -19.01 -3.42
N LEU A 182 5.52 -19.93 -3.90
CA LEU A 182 4.91 -21.03 -3.14
C LEU A 182 4.11 -20.55 -1.91
N ALA A 183 3.49 -19.38 -2.02
CA ALA A 183 2.62 -18.89 -0.96
C ALA A 183 1.33 -19.74 -0.91
N LYS A 184 0.88 -20.03 0.31
CA LYS A 184 -0.42 -20.65 0.55
C LYS A 184 -1.47 -19.54 0.66
N ILE A 185 -2.25 -19.37 -0.37
CA ILE A 185 -3.31 -18.35 -0.49
C ILE A 185 -4.60 -19.00 -0.98
#